data_3d0253b289ad9a38360ff8f8fba0159b
#
_entry.id   3d0253b289ad9a38360ff8f8fba0159b
#
_cell.length_a   1.000
_cell.length_b   1.000
_cell.length_c   1.000
_cell.angle_alpha   90.00
_cell.angle_beta   90.00
_cell.angle_gamma   90.00
#
_symmetry.space_group_name_H-M   'P 1'
#
loop_
_entity.id
_entity.type
_entity.pdbx_description
1 polymer ?
#
loop_
_entity_poly.entity_id
_entity_poly.type
_entity_poly.pdbx_seq_one_letter_code
_entity_poly.pdbx_strand_id
1 'polypeptide(L)'
;MMCRNIRPLFNFDPPATEEEIHAASRQFVRKISGFNKPSKANETAFYSAVDDISRASGRLLVFLRVATGPKSRETEAVRAKARAAKRFTV
;
A
#
# COMPACT_ATOMS: atom_id res chain seq x y z
N MET A 1 5.34 11.36 -9.07
CA MET A 1 5.71 11.35 -7.66
C MET A 1 5.09 10.16 -6.94
N MET A 2 5.88 9.48 -6.14
CA MET A 2 5.44 8.33 -5.37
C MET A 2 4.42 8.73 -4.30
N CYS A 3 3.38 7.93 -4.13
CA CYS A 3 2.41 8.15 -3.08
C CYS A 3 3.01 7.77 -1.73
N ARG A 4 3.11 8.73 -0.81
CA ARG A 4 3.71 8.52 0.51
C ARG A 4 2.87 7.60 1.40
N ASN A 5 1.58 7.47 1.08
CA ASN A 5 0.66 6.69 1.90
C ASN A 5 0.61 5.22 1.51
N ILE A 6 1.22 4.86 0.39
CA ILE A 6 1.29 3.48 -0.05
C ILE A 6 2.63 2.92 0.35
N ARG A 7 2.62 1.93 1.24
CA ARG A 7 3.82 1.30 1.78
C ARG A 7 3.92 -0.14 1.32
N PRO A 8 5.11 -0.71 1.31
CA PRO A 8 5.24 -2.14 1.05
C PRO A 8 4.43 -2.94 2.07
N LEU A 9 3.72 -3.95 1.59
CA LEU A 9 2.89 -4.81 2.43
C LEU A 9 3.36 -6.26 2.41
N PHE A 10 4.36 -6.57 1.58
CA PHE A 10 4.82 -7.93 1.40
C PHE A 10 5.79 -8.38 2.49
N ASN A 11 5.63 -9.64 2.88
CA ASN A 11 6.60 -10.35 3.72
C ASN A 11 6.75 -9.75 5.12
N PHE A 12 5.62 -9.36 5.72
CA PHE A 12 5.58 -8.94 7.11
C PHE A 12 4.99 -10.01 8.01
N ASP A 13 5.30 -9.93 9.27
CA ASP A 13 4.72 -10.77 10.30
C ASP A 13 4.21 -9.84 11.42
N PRO A 14 2.89 -9.77 11.65
CA PRO A 14 1.84 -10.51 10.94
C PRO A 14 1.61 -10.03 9.51
N PRO A 15 1.02 -10.88 8.65
CA PRO A 15 0.77 -10.52 7.26
C PRO A 15 -0.16 -9.33 7.11
N ALA A 16 -0.11 -8.69 5.96
CA ALA A 16 -1.02 -7.59 5.65
C ALA A 16 -2.46 -8.07 5.64
N THR A 17 -3.35 -7.26 6.22
CA THR A 17 -4.77 -7.55 6.25
C THR A 17 -5.44 -7.09 4.96
N GLU A 18 -6.66 -7.59 4.71
CA GLU A 18 -7.46 -7.12 3.59
C GLU A 18 -7.73 -5.63 3.69
N GLU A 19 -7.92 -5.12 4.89
CA GLU A 19 -8.13 -3.69 5.11
C GLU A 19 -6.92 -2.86 4.70
N GLU A 20 -5.71 -3.33 5.01
CA GLU A 20 -4.48 -2.65 4.61
C GLU A 20 -4.33 -2.63 3.09
N ILE A 21 -4.64 -3.73 2.44
CA ILE A 21 -4.58 -3.84 0.98
C ILE A 21 -5.62 -2.92 0.35
N HIS A 22 -6.83 -2.92 0.88
CA HIS A 22 -7.92 -2.08 0.38
C HIS A 22 -7.59 -0.59 0.56
N ALA A 23 -7.03 -0.22 1.70
CA ALA A 23 -6.63 1.17 1.96
C ALA A 23 -5.56 1.65 0.98
N ALA A 24 -4.56 0.80 0.70
CA ALA A 24 -3.52 1.11 -0.28
C ALA A 24 -4.12 1.26 -1.69
N SER A 25 -5.04 0.38 -2.05
CA SER A 25 -5.71 0.43 -3.35
C SER A 25 -6.53 1.70 -3.51
N ARG A 26 -7.23 2.11 -2.46
CA ARG A 26 -8.01 3.34 -2.46
C ARG A 26 -7.11 4.57 -2.63
N GLN A 27 -5.96 4.58 -1.97
CA GLN A 27 -5.00 5.68 -2.13
C GLN A 27 -4.48 5.74 -3.56
N PHE A 28 -4.20 4.61 -4.16
CA PHE A 28 -3.77 4.56 -5.55
C PHE A 28 -4.82 5.17 -6.47
N VAL A 29 -6.08 4.77 -6.31
CA VAL A 29 -7.18 5.28 -7.14
C VAL A 29 -7.37 6.79 -6.93
N ARG A 30 -7.27 7.27 -5.72
CA ARG A 30 -7.32 8.70 -5.42
C ARG A 30 -6.21 9.46 -6.15
N LYS A 31 -5.02 8.91 -6.16
CA LYS A 31 -3.87 9.57 -6.80
C LYS A 31 -4.01 9.64 -8.31
N ILE A 32 -4.40 8.54 -8.95
CA ILE A 32 -4.49 8.53 -10.41
C ILE A 32 -5.74 9.26 -10.93
N SER A 33 -6.82 9.27 -10.16
CA SER A 33 -8.07 9.93 -10.58
C SER A 33 -8.11 11.41 -10.21
N GLY A 34 -7.34 11.81 -9.21
CA GLY A 34 -7.41 13.15 -8.66
C GLY A 34 -8.59 13.40 -7.74
N PHE A 35 -9.43 12.39 -7.50
CA PHE A 35 -10.56 12.52 -6.60
C PHE A 35 -10.21 12.03 -5.22
N ASN A 36 -10.38 12.88 -4.24
CA ASN A 36 -10.28 12.46 -2.84
C ASN A 36 -11.50 11.61 -2.47
N LYS A 37 -12.66 12.04 -2.93
CA LYS A 37 -13.93 11.36 -2.78
C LYS A 37 -14.67 11.49 -4.10
N PRO A 38 -15.17 10.39 -4.68
CA PRO A 38 -15.81 10.47 -5.98
C PRO A 38 -17.14 11.21 -5.91
N SER A 39 -17.47 11.92 -6.99
CA SER A 39 -18.81 12.44 -7.16
C SER A 39 -19.78 11.27 -7.33
N LYS A 40 -21.07 11.52 -7.08
CA LYS A 40 -22.09 10.49 -7.19
C LYS A 40 -22.08 9.79 -8.54
N ALA A 41 -21.85 10.54 -9.60
CA ALA A 41 -21.79 9.99 -10.96
C ALA A 41 -20.61 9.03 -11.16
N ASN A 42 -19.54 9.19 -10.37
CA ASN A 42 -18.32 8.42 -10.52
C ASN A 42 -18.11 7.35 -9.45
N GLU A 43 -19.04 7.22 -8.49
CA GLU A 43 -18.90 6.26 -7.39
C GLU A 43 -18.67 4.84 -7.85
N THR A 44 -19.50 4.36 -8.77
CA THR A 44 -19.42 2.97 -9.23
C THR A 44 -18.07 2.68 -9.86
N ALA A 45 -17.61 3.55 -10.75
CA ALA A 45 -16.32 3.36 -11.42
C ALA A 45 -15.17 3.41 -10.41
N PHE A 46 -15.22 4.37 -9.49
CA PHE A 46 -14.19 4.57 -8.49
C PHE A 46 -14.05 3.34 -7.57
N TYR A 47 -15.13 2.90 -6.96
CA TYR A 47 -15.08 1.79 -6.01
C TYR A 47 -14.90 0.44 -6.69
N SER A 48 -15.37 0.28 -7.91
CA SER A 48 -15.10 -0.91 -8.71
C SER A 48 -13.59 -1.05 -8.98
N ALA A 49 -12.93 0.06 -9.31
CA ALA A 49 -11.49 0.07 -9.50
C ALA A 49 -10.75 -0.28 -8.21
N VAL A 50 -11.17 0.28 -7.08
CA VAL A 50 -10.57 -0.04 -5.77
C VAL A 50 -10.68 -1.54 -5.49
N ASP A 51 -11.82 -2.13 -5.73
CA ASP A 51 -12.02 -3.56 -5.50
C ASP A 51 -11.16 -4.43 -6.42
N ASP A 52 -11.09 -4.08 -7.69
CA ASP A 52 -10.27 -4.82 -8.66
C ASP A 52 -8.79 -4.77 -8.30
N ILE A 53 -8.30 -3.60 -7.95
CA ILE A 53 -6.91 -3.40 -7.54
C ILE A 53 -6.62 -4.16 -6.24
N SER A 54 -7.56 -4.14 -5.30
CA SER A 54 -7.42 -4.87 -4.03
C SER A 54 -7.30 -6.37 -4.27
N ARG A 55 -8.14 -6.92 -5.15
CA ARG A 55 -8.08 -8.35 -5.48
C ARG A 55 -6.78 -8.74 -6.16
N ALA A 56 -6.35 -7.94 -7.13
CA ALA A 56 -5.10 -8.20 -7.82
C ALA A 56 -3.91 -8.11 -6.86
N SER A 57 -3.91 -7.10 -6.00
CA SER A 57 -2.85 -6.91 -5.00
C SER A 57 -2.80 -8.05 -4.00
N GLY A 58 -3.95 -8.50 -3.54
CA GLY A 58 -4.04 -9.64 -2.62
C GLY A 58 -3.46 -10.90 -3.23
N ARG A 59 -3.79 -11.18 -4.49
CA ARG A 59 -3.22 -12.33 -5.20
C ARG A 59 -1.71 -12.22 -5.33
N LEU A 60 -1.22 -11.04 -5.68
CA LEU A 60 0.21 -10.80 -5.79
C LEU A 60 0.93 -11.14 -4.50
N LEU A 61 0.44 -10.64 -3.37
CA LEU A 61 1.08 -10.84 -2.07
C LEU A 61 1.10 -12.30 -1.66
N VAL A 62 0.07 -13.06 -2.03
CA VAL A 62 0.00 -14.50 -1.73
C VAL A 62 1.01 -15.29 -2.56
N PHE A 63 1.21 -14.92 -3.80
CA PHE A 63 2.04 -15.71 -4.72
C PHE A 63 3.50 -15.26 -4.81
N LEU A 64 3.86 -14.15 -4.19
CA LEU A 64 5.26 -13.73 -4.15
C LEU A 64 6.09 -14.69 -3.29
N ARG A 65 7.33 -14.89 -3.69
CA ARG A 65 8.27 -15.78 -2.99
C ARG A 65 9.49 -14.99 -2.58
N VAL A 66 10.03 -15.31 -1.41
CA VAL A 66 11.29 -14.75 -0.92
C VAL A 66 12.15 -15.83 -0.30
N ALA A 67 13.46 -15.63 -0.32
CA ALA A 67 14.41 -16.51 0.32
C ALA A 67 14.58 -16.19 1.81
N THR A 68 14.30 -14.96 2.19
CA THR A 68 14.45 -14.50 3.59
C THR A 68 13.12 -14.59 4.32
N GLY A 69 13.19 -14.66 5.65
CA GLY A 69 12.01 -14.70 6.48
C GLY A 69 11.22 -13.40 6.50
N PRO A 70 10.04 -13.42 7.15
CA PRO A 70 9.20 -12.22 7.23
C PRO A 70 9.89 -11.06 7.93
N LYS A 71 9.55 -9.87 7.51
CA LYS A 71 10.04 -8.64 8.13
C LYS A 71 9.20 -8.27 9.34
N SER A 72 9.85 -7.79 10.38
CA SER A 72 9.16 -7.18 11.50
C SER A 72 8.70 -5.78 11.09
N ARG A 73 7.44 -5.46 11.37
CA ARG A 73 6.90 -4.13 11.09
C ARG A 73 7.63 -3.06 11.90
N GLU A 74 7.95 -3.38 13.14
CA GLU A 74 8.68 -2.48 14.02
C GLU A 74 10.09 -2.20 13.48
N THR A 75 10.80 -3.23 13.06
CA THR A 75 12.14 -3.10 12.47
C THR A 75 12.08 -2.24 11.22
N GLU A 76 11.10 -2.44 10.36
CA GLU A 76 10.96 -1.65 9.14
C GLU A 76 10.63 -0.19 9.42
N ALA A 77 9.84 0.07 10.45
CA ALA A 77 9.55 1.44 10.87
C ALA A 77 10.81 2.15 11.35
N VAL A 78 11.64 1.47 12.14
CA VAL A 78 12.91 2.00 12.61
C VAL A 78 13.87 2.28 11.44
N ARG A 79 13.95 1.36 10.49
CA ARG A 79 14.79 1.53 9.30
C ARG A 79 14.33 2.70 8.44
N ALA A 80 13.01 2.85 8.28
CA ALA A 80 12.47 3.96 7.51
C ALA A 80 12.80 5.30 8.18
N LYS A 81 12.69 5.36 9.49
CA LYS A 81 13.02 6.55 10.27
C LYS A 81 14.49 6.89 10.16
N ALA A 82 15.36 5.89 10.23
CA ALA A 82 16.81 6.08 10.08
C ALA A 82 17.16 6.59 8.68
N ARG A 83 16.51 6.06 7.63
CA ARG A 83 16.73 6.54 6.27
C ARG A 83 16.30 8.00 6.10
N ALA A 84 15.16 8.36 6.69
CA ALA A 84 14.68 9.74 6.64
C ALA A 84 15.64 10.68 7.36
N ALA A 85 16.16 10.29 8.53
CA ALA A 85 17.14 11.07 9.28
C ALA A 85 18.41 11.30 8.46
N LYS A 86 18.91 10.29 7.77
CA LYS A 86 20.09 10.42 6.91
C LYS A 86 19.90 11.43 5.80
N ARG A 87 18.69 11.50 5.23
CA ARG A 87 18.41 12.46 4.16
C ARG A 87 18.54 13.91 4.62
N PHE A 88 18.24 14.17 5.88
CA PHE A 88 18.23 15.53 6.41
C PHE A 88 19.55 15.94 7.07
N THR A 89 20.47 15.03 7.24
CA THR A 89 21.77 15.31 7.89
C THR A 89 22.92 15.51 6.92
N VAL A 90 22.68 15.45 5.65
CA VAL A 90 23.71 15.64 4.63
C VAL A 90 24.03 17.11 4.37
#